data_1dd5f3198dade6888aef6020fe0906f4
#
_entry.id   1dd5f3198dade6888aef6020fe0906f4
#
_cell.length_a   1.000
_cell.length_b   1.000
_cell.length_c   1.000
_cell.angle_alpha   90.00
_cell.angle_beta   90.00
_cell.angle_gamma   90.00
#
_symmetry.space_group_name_H-M   'P 1'
#
loop_
_entity.id
_entity.type
_entity.pdbx_description
1 polymer ?
#
loop_
_entity_poly.entity_id
_entity_poly.type
_entity_poly.pdbx_seq_one_letter_code
_entity_poly.pdbx_strand_id
1 'polypeptide(L)'
;MARYEAIKEIMENIDDELIICNIGFPSRELYEIDDRNENFYMIGSMGLASSIGLGLALARPDKDIVVIDGDGSLLMNMGSLVTIFANNPRNLTWIVIDNGAYGSTGNQDTYAQVIDLVEIAKSVGLSSHDFKDIDLKEVIKSENSSFIVYNTESGNSKAPIIDLTPIEIKKRFMEAISK
;
A
#
# COMPACT_ATOMS: atom_id res chain seq x y z
N MET A 1 -17.99 1.72 -0.61
CA MET A 1 -17.06 2.86 -0.81
C MET A 1 -16.07 2.45 -1.89
N ALA A 2 -15.80 3.29 -2.87
CA ALA A 2 -14.86 2.96 -3.95
C ALA A 2 -13.41 3.13 -3.50
N ARG A 3 -12.47 2.46 -4.17
CA ARG A 3 -11.03 2.54 -3.88
C ARG A 3 -10.49 3.98 -3.89
N TYR A 4 -10.96 4.82 -4.80
CA TYR A 4 -10.57 6.23 -4.88
C TYR A 4 -10.81 6.97 -3.54
N GLU A 5 -11.99 6.78 -2.97
CA GLU A 5 -12.35 7.40 -1.68
C GLU A 5 -11.52 6.81 -0.53
N ALA A 6 -11.21 5.51 -0.59
CA ALA A 6 -10.33 4.88 0.39
C ALA A 6 -8.91 5.46 0.37
N ILE A 7 -8.32 5.65 -0.83
CA ILE A 7 -7.01 6.28 -0.96
C ILE A 7 -7.04 7.73 -0.47
N LYS A 8 -8.12 8.47 -0.77
CA LYS A 8 -8.29 9.83 -0.28
C LYS A 8 -8.32 9.89 1.24
N GLU A 9 -9.08 9.00 1.89
CA GLU A 9 -9.15 8.91 3.34
C GLU A 9 -7.81 8.51 3.97
N ILE A 10 -7.05 7.61 3.33
CA ILE A 10 -5.68 7.29 3.74
C ILE A 10 -4.82 8.55 3.69
N MET A 11 -4.85 9.31 2.58
CA MET A 11 -4.04 10.50 2.39
C MET A 11 -4.38 11.65 3.37
N GLU A 12 -5.61 11.72 3.87
CA GLU A 12 -5.99 12.67 4.93
C GLU A 12 -5.25 12.41 6.27
N ASN A 13 -4.65 11.22 6.42
CA ASN A 13 -3.89 10.79 7.60
C ASN A 13 -2.37 10.75 7.36
N ILE A 14 -1.92 11.15 6.17
CA ILE A 14 -0.51 11.17 5.76
C ILE A 14 0.03 12.60 5.86
N ASP A 15 1.18 12.75 6.49
CA ASP A 15 1.90 14.04 6.60
C ASP A 15 3.18 14.00 5.73
N ASP A 16 4.27 13.39 6.20
CA ASP A 16 5.58 13.33 5.52
C ASP A 16 6.08 11.90 5.26
N GLU A 17 5.22 10.89 5.48
CA GLU A 17 5.52 9.49 5.23
C GLU A 17 5.88 9.25 3.76
N LEU A 18 6.82 8.32 3.55
CA LEU A 18 7.16 7.83 2.21
C LEU A 18 6.15 6.75 1.79
N ILE A 19 5.54 6.93 0.63
CA ILE A 19 4.51 6.00 0.13
C ILE A 19 5.03 5.16 -1.02
N ILE A 20 4.83 3.84 -0.94
CA ILE A 20 4.95 2.91 -2.06
C ILE A 20 3.54 2.51 -2.50
N CYS A 21 3.13 2.92 -3.68
CA CYS A 21 1.79 2.61 -4.19
C CYS A 21 1.84 1.57 -5.31
N ASN A 22 0.99 0.54 -5.18
CA ASN A 22 0.88 -0.55 -6.15
C ASN A 22 0.50 -0.06 -7.55
N ILE A 23 0.82 -0.86 -8.55
CA ILE A 23 0.60 -0.56 -9.96
C ILE A 23 -0.87 -0.31 -10.33
N GLY A 24 -1.09 0.32 -11.46
CA GLY A 24 -2.39 0.45 -12.10
C GLY A 24 -3.24 1.58 -11.52
N PHE A 25 -4.50 1.28 -11.26
CA PHE A 25 -5.44 2.29 -10.76
C PHE A 25 -5.05 2.87 -9.40
N PRO A 26 -4.55 2.10 -8.40
CA PRO A 26 -4.12 2.70 -7.13
C PRO A 26 -3.10 3.82 -7.31
N SER A 27 -2.04 3.61 -8.09
CA SER A 27 -1.04 4.65 -8.37
C SER A 27 -1.62 5.85 -9.13
N ARG A 28 -2.53 5.63 -10.08
CA ARG A 28 -3.18 6.72 -10.82
C ARG A 28 -4.10 7.54 -9.93
N GLU A 29 -4.86 6.89 -9.07
CA GLU A 29 -5.76 7.51 -8.11
C GLU A 29 -4.99 8.31 -7.07
N LEU A 30 -3.92 7.75 -6.52
CA LEU A 30 -3.03 8.48 -5.61
C LEU A 30 -2.41 9.72 -6.28
N TYR A 31 -1.94 9.59 -7.53
CA TYR A 31 -1.37 10.69 -8.29
C TYR A 31 -2.37 11.83 -8.50
N GLU A 32 -3.63 11.51 -8.79
CA GLU A 32 -4.70 12.51 -8.97
C GLU A 32 -5.13 13.16 -7.65
N ILE A 33 -5.14 12.39 -6.54
CA ILE A 33 -5.57 12.87 -5.22
C ILE A 33 -4.51 13.80 -4.61
N ASP A 34 -3.26 13.38 -4.61
CA ASP A 34 -2.16 14.13 -3.98
C ASP A 34 -0.80 13.71 -4.56
N ASP A 35 -0.32 14.43 -5.59
CA ASP A 35 1.00 14.16 -6.17
C ASP A 35 2.11 14.78 -5.33
N ARG A 36 2.91 13.93 -4.65
CA ARG A 36 4.03 14.30 -3.81
C ARG A 36 5.32 13.63 -4.29
N ASN A 37 6.47 14.24 -3.98
CA ASN A 37 7.77 13.60 -4.22
C ASN A 37 8.00 12.37 -3.33
N GLU A 38 7.33 12.31 -2.19
CA GLU A 38 7.32 11.22 -1.22
C GLU A 38 6.50 10.00 -1.70
N ASN A 39 5.80 10.11 -2.82
CA ASN A 39 5.01 9.02 -3.40
C ASN A 39 5.79 8.31 -4.52
N PHE A 40 5.98 7.00 -4.37
CA PHE A 40 6.50 6.13 -5.42
C PHE A 40 5.37 5.40 -6.13
N TYR A 41 5.11 5.77 -7.37
CA TYR A 41 4.08 5.15 -8.21
C TYR A 41 4.66 3.97 -8.98
N MET A 42 4.27 2.77 -8.61
CA MET A 42 4.70 1.57 -9.36
C MET A 42 4.00 1.51 -10.72
N ILE A 43 4.76 1.18 -11.76
CA ILE A 43 4.27 1.03 -13.14
C ILE A 43 4.32 -0.40 -13.64
N GLY A 44 4.83 -1.31 -12.84
CA GLY A 44 4.97 -2.74 -13.10
C GLY A 44 5.23 -3.50 -11.82
N SER A 45 5.54 -4.80 -11.95
CA SER A 45 5.93 -5.67 -10.83
C SER A 45 4.84 -5.82 -9.75
N MET A 46 3.61 -6.12 -10.18
CA MET A 46 2.51 -6.46 -9.27
C MET A 46 2.94 -7.53 -8.27
N GLY A 47 2.57 -7.38 -7.01
CA GLY A 47 2.98 -8.25 -5.91
C GLY A 47 4.26 -7.82 -5.18
N LEU A 48 4.94 -6.75 -5.62
CA LEU A 48 6.22 -6.33 -5.03
C LEU A 48 6.16 -5.02 -4.23
N ALA A 49 5.00 -4.38 -4.08
CA ALA A 49 4.87 -3.14 -3.32
C ALA A 49 5.36 -3.31 -1.88
N SER A 50 4.91 -4.35 -1.20
CA SER A 50 5.31 -4.70 0.17
C SER A 50 6.81 -5.00 0.29
N SER A 51 7.40 -5.67 -0.71
CA SER A 51 8.84 -5.98 -0.71
C SER A 51 9.70 -4.72 -0.88
N ILE A 52 9.26 -3.77 -1.72
CA ILE A 52 9.92 -2.46 -1.88
C ILE A 52 9.78 -1.67 -0.57
N GLY A 53 8.58 -1.63 0.01
CA GLY A 53 8.33 -0.97 1.29
C GLY A 53 9.19 -1.52 2.42
N LEU A 54 9.31 -2.85 2.53
CA LEU A 54 10.19 -3.50 3.51
C LEU A 54 11.65 -3.08 3.31
N GLY A 55 12.14 -3.14 2.08
CA GLY A 55 13.51 -2.75 1.76
C GLY A 55 13.79 -1.29 2.14
N LEU A 56 12.84 -0.39 1.88
CA LEU A 56 12.94 1.01 2.24
C LEU A 56 12.90 1.21 3.76
N ALA A 57 11.98 0.56 4.45
CA ALA A 57 11.87 0.64 5.91
C ALA A 57 13.15 0.20 6.63
N LEU A 58 13.79 -0.85 6.14
CA LEU A 58 15.08 -1.32 6.67
C LEU A 58 16.24 -0.37 6.35
N ALA A 59 16.21 0.29 5.18
CA ALA A 59 17.25 1.22 4.76
C ALA A 59 17.12 2.62 5.40
N ARG A 60 15.91 3.02 5.76
CA ARG A 60 15.58 4.33 6.36
C ARG A 60 14.72 4.14 7.62
N PRO A 61 15.33 3.64 8.72
CA PRO A 61 14.60 3.44 9.99
C PRO A 61 14.16 4.76 10.65
N ASP A 62 14.61 5.88 10.14
CA ASP A 62 14.27 7.25 10.55
C ASP A 62 13.04 7.82 9.83
N LYS A 63 12.45 7.10 8.87
CA LYS A 63 11.28 7.52 8.08
C LYS A 63 10.14 6.53 8.25
N ASP A 64 8.93 7.02 8.37
CA ASP A 64 7.74 6.16 8.31
C ASP A 64 7.40 5.81 6.87
N ILE A 65 7.16 4.54 6.60
CA ILE A 65 6.89 3.99 5.28
C ILE A 65 5.46 3.45 5.25
N VAL A 66 4.69 3.91 4.30
CA VAL A 66 3.33 3.41 4.04
C VAL A 66 3.30 2.72 2.69
N VAL A 67 2.83 1.48 2.67
CA VAL A 67 2.58 0.74 1.43
C VAL A 67 1.07 0.72 1.17
N ILE A 68 0.65 1.23 0.02
CA ILE A 68 -0.73 1.10 -0.48
C ILE A 68 -0.74 0.01 -1.54
N ASP A 69 -1.32 -1.13 -1.20
CA ASP A 69 -1.34 -2.33 -2.04
C ASP A 69 -2.80 -2.75 -2.36
N GLY A 70 -2.97 -3.78 -3.13
CA GLY A 70 -4.28 -4.37 -3.43
C GLY A 70 -4.32 -5.86 -3.06
N ASP A 71 -5.51 -6.37 -2.82
CA ASP A 71 -5.76 -7.78 -2.51
C ASP A 71 -5.16 -8.74 -3.53
N GLY A 72 -5.40 -8.50 -4.82
CA GLY A 72 -4.82 -9.31 -5.88
C GLY A 72 -3.29 -9.25 -5.95
N SER A 73 -2.69 -8.11 -5.59
CA SER A 73 -1.25 -7.94 -5.51
C SER A 73 -0.66 -8.73 -4.32
N LEU A 74 -1.29 -8.61 -3.15
CA LEU A 74 -0.93 -9.41 -1.97
C LEU A 74 -0.98 -10.92 -2.28
N LEU A 75 -2.06 -11.38 -2.91
CA LEU A 75 -2.25 -12.80 -3.26
C LEU A 75 -1.16 -13.35 -4.19
N MET A 76 -0.54 -12.51 -5.02
CA MET A 76 0.60 -12.90 -5.85
C MET A 76 1.87 -13.13 -5.06
N ASN A 77 2.01 -12.57 -3.87
CA ASN A 77 3.24 -12.63 -3.06
C ASN A 77 2.95 -12.67 -1.56
N MET A 78 2.06 -13.56 -1.12
CA MET A 78 1.71 -13.72 0.30
C MET A 78 2.91 -14.08 1.20
N GLY A 79 3.98 -14.63 0.64
CA GLY A 79 5.22 -14.89 1.36
C GLY A 79 5.86 -13.64 1.99
N SER A 80 5.52 -12.46 1.47
CA SER A 80 5.97 -11.18 2.04
C SER A 80 5.45 -10.94 3.47
N LEU A 81 4.29 -11.49 3.84
CA LEU A 81 3.78 -11.45 5.22
C LEU A 81 4.79 -12.05 6.20
N VAL A 82 5.29 -13.25 5.87
CA VAL A 82 6.30 -13.96 6.70
C VAL A 82 7.60 -13.17 6.73
N THR A 83 8.02 -12.63 5.59
CA THR A 83 9.27 -11.88 5.48
C THR A 83 9.21 -10.58 6.29
N ILE A 84 8.11 -9.85 6.24
CA ILE A 84 7.90 -8.61 7.02
C ILE A 84 7.85 -8.94 8.51
N PHE A 85 7.11 -9.97 8.91
CA PHE A 85 7.07 -10.41 10.30
C PHE A 85 8.46 -10.77 10.84
N ALA A 86 9.25 -11.53 10.07
CA ALA A 86 10.58 -11.96 10.50
C ALA A 86 11.58 -10.81 10.63
N ASN A 87 11.46 -9.75 9.82
CA ASN A 87 12.31 -8.57 9.90
C ASN A 87 11.78 -7.50 10.86
N ASN A 88 10.48 -7.47 11.08
CA ASN A 88 9.74 -6.57 11.97
C ASN A 88 10.26 -5.12 11.97
N PRO A 89 10.27 -4.43 10.82
CA PRO A 89 10.67 -3.03 10.78
C PRO A 89 9.61 -2.19 11.53
N ARG A 90 10.06 -1.34 12.45
CA ARG A 90 9.15 -0.56 13.33
C ARG A 90 8.38 0.55 12.63
N ASN A 91 8.77 0.88 11.42
CA ASN A 91 8.36 2.04 10.65
C ASN A 91 7.63 1.65 9.35
N LEU A 92 7.02 0.46 9.29
CA LEU A 92 6.31 -0.02 8.10
C LEU A 92 4.82 -0.23 8.39
N THR A 93 3.97 0.51 7.69
CA THR A 93 2.53 0.28 7.63
C THR A 93 2.13 -0.21 6.25
N TRP A 94 1.60 -1.43 6.17
CA TRP A 94 1.15 -2.03 4.91
C TRP A 94 -0.37 -2.07 4.85
N ILE A 95 -0.96 -1.23 3.99
CA ILE A 95 -2.40 -1.12 3.78
C ILE A 95 -2.78 -1.84 2.50
N VAL A 96 -3.64 -2.85 2.61
CA VAL A 96 -4.19 -3.59 1.48
C VAL A 96 -5.63 -3.14 1.25
N ILE A 97 -5.87 -2.50 0.12
CA ILE A 97 -7.22 -2.16 -0.32
C ILE A 97 -7.82 -3.39 -0.98
N ASP A 98 -8.76 -4.01 -0.29
CA ASP A 98 -9.48 -5.19 -0.76
C ASP A 98 -10.77 -4.77 -1.45
N ASN A 99 -10.78 -4.87 -2.78
CA ASN A 99 -11.97 -4.66 -3.61
C ASN A 99 -12.49 -5.97 -4.23
N GLY A 100 -11.91 -7.10 -3.88
CA GLY A 100 -12.27 -8.43 -4.35
C GLY A 100 -12.06 -8.67 -5.85
N ALA A 101 -11.33 -7.77 -6.57
CA ALA A 101 -11.24 -7.85 -8.03
C ALA A 101 -9.93 -7.32 -8.63
N TYR A 102 -9.50 -7.94 -9.74
CA TYR A 102 -8.40 -7.46 -10.58
C TYR A 102 -8.87 -6.33 -11.52
N GLY A 103 -8.95 -5.10 -11.02
CA GLY A 103 -9.51 -3.96 -11.72
C GLY A 103 -8.84 -3.61 -13.06
N SER A 104 -7.54 -3.90 -13.22
CA SER A 104 -6.76 -3.52 -14.40
C SER A 104 -6.97 -4.45 -15.60
N THR A 105 -7.51 -5.66 -15.40
CA THR A 105 -7.59 -6.71 -16.45
C THR A 105 -9.01 -7.12 -16.80
N GLY A 106 -10.02 -6.56 -16.16
CA GLY A 106 -11.42 -6.83 -16.47
C GLY A 106 -12.30 -7.18 -15.27
N ASN A 107 -11.90 -6.80 -14.08
CA ASN A 107 -12.63 -7.03 -12.82
C ASN A 107 -12.92 -8.51 -12.52
N GLN A 108 -12.00 -9.39 -12.89
CA GLN A 108 -12.08 -10.78 -12.46
C GLN A 108 -11.98 -10.86 -10.93
N ASP A 109 -12.76 -11.73 -10.32
CA ASP A 109 -12.76 -11.93 -8.88
C ASP A 109 -11.37 -12.40 -8.39
N THR A 110 -10.94 -11.86 -7.25
CA THR A 110 -9.79 -12.38 -6.50
C THR A 110 -10.25 -13.43 -5.47
N TYR A 111 -9.33 -14.26 -5.02
CA TYR A 111 -9.61 -15.20 -3.92
C TYR A 111 -9.68 -14.53 -2.55
N ALA A 112 -9.46 -13.23 -2.44
CA ALA A 112 -9.70 -12.47 -1.22
C ALA A 112 -11.15 -12.60 -0.73
N GLN A 113 -12.09 -12.77 -1.66
CA GLN A 113 -13.51 -12.97 -1.33
C GLN A 113 -13.82 -14.24 -0.50
N VAL A 114 -12.92 -15.21 -0.44
CA VAL A 114 -13.13 -16.50 0.25
C VAL A 114 -12.18 -16.74 1.42
N ILE A 115 -11.35 -15.74 1.75
CA ILE A 115 -10.37 -15.81 2.84
C ILE A 115 -10.43 -14.52 3.66
N ASP A 116 -9.99 -14.58 4.91
CA ASP A 116 -9.82 -13.41 5.77
C ASP A 116 -8.35 -13.00 5.79
N LEU A 117 -8.03 -11.89 5.12
CA LEU A 117 -6.65 -11.40 5.00
C LEU A 117 -6.10 -10.90 6.33
N VAL A 118 -6.95 -10.33 7.20
CA VAL A 118 -6.55 -9.88 8.55
C VAL A 118 -6.15 -11.08 9.41
N GLU A 119 -6.98 -12.14 9.42
CA GLU A 119 -6.70 -13.34 10.19
C GLU A 119 -5.48 -14.11 9.65
N ILE A 120 -5.23 -14.11 8.35
CA ILE A 120 -4.02 -14.69 7.76
C ILE A 120 -2.78 -13.94 8.24
N ALA A 121 -2.77 -12.61 8.16
CA ALA A 121 -1.65 -11.80 8.62
C ALA A 121 -1.42 -11.96 10.14
N LYS A 122 -2.48 -12.02 10.90
CA LYS A 122 -2.45 -12.28 12.34
C LYS A 122 -1.92 -13.68 12.69
N SER A 123 -2.26 -14.69 11.90
CA SER A 123 -1.75 -16.06 12.10
C SER A 123 -0.24 -16.17 11.87
N VAL A 124 0.33 -15.30 11.06
CA VAL A 124 1.79 -15.16 10.86
C VAL A 124 2.43 -14.42 12.03
N GLY A 125 1.69 -13.61 12.78
CA GLY A 125 2.17 -12.84 13.94
C GLY A 125 2.27 -11.33 13.70
N LEU A 126 1.81 -10.82 12.55
CA LEU A 126 1.76 -9.38 12.29
C LEU A 126 0.68 -8.69 13.14
N SER A 127 0.94 -7.45 13.57
CA SER A 127 -0.08 -6.55 14.07
C SER A 127 -1.04 -6.23 12.92
N SER A 128 -2.23 -6.83 12.93
CA SER A 128 -3.15 -6.78 11.79
C SER A 128 -4.53 -6.29 12.18
N HIS A 129 -5.10 -5.42 11.36
CA HIS A 129 -6.32 -4.67 11.66
C HIS A 129 -7.22 -4.53 10.44
N ASP A 130 -8.53 -4.41 10.69
CA ASP A 130 -9.45 -3.82 9.72
C ASP A 130 -9.36 -2.29 9.86
N PHE A 131 -9.32 -1.57 8.74
CA PHE A 131 -9.15 -0.12 8.71
C PHE A 131 -10.22 0.63 9.55
N LYS A 132 -11.44 0.14 9.56
CA LYS A 132 -12.56 0.76 10.31
C LYS A 132 -12.39 0.73 11.84
N ASP A 133 -11.49 -0.10 12.36
CA ASP A 133 -11.32 -0.36 13.80
C ASP A 133 -10.11 0.37 14.41
N ILE A 134 -9.44 1.25 13.62
CA ILE A 134 -8.19 1.92 14.02
C ILE A 134 -8.22 3.43 13.78
N ASP A 135 -7.32 4.12 14.48
CA ASP A 135 -6.82 5.43 14.09
C ASP A 135 -5.52 5.23 13.29
N LEU A 136 -5.56 5.57 11.99
CA LEU A 136 -4.42 5.31 11.10
C LEU A 136 -3.17 6.09 11.52
N LYS A 137 -3.30 7.33 12.02
CA LYS A 137 -2.16 8.12 12.48
C LYS A 137 -1.47 7.48 13.68
N GLU A 138 -2.23 6.95 14.62
CA GLU A 138 -1.69 6.23 15.77
C GLU A 138 -0.97 4.94 15.34
N VAL A 139 -1.54 4.20 14.36
CA VAL A 139 -0.93 2.97 13.86
C VAL A 139 0.38 3.24 13.10
N ILE A 140 0.44 4.27 12.26
CA ILE A 140 1.67 4.66 11.54
C ILE A 140 2.80 5.01 12.52
N LYS A 141 2.48 5.66 13.64
CA LYS A 141 3.46 6.05 14.67
C LYS A 141 3.74 4.94 15.70
N SER A 142 3.15 3.77 15.53
CA SER A 142 3.41 2.63 16.42
C SER A 142 4.82 2.05 16.21
N GLU A 143 5.36 1.42 17.24
CA GLU A 143 6.71 0.81 17.18
C GLU A 143 6.73 -0.61 16.58
N ASN A 144 5.71 -0.99 15.80
CA ASN A 144 5.62 -2.31 15.16
C ASN A 144 5.18 -2.17 13.71
N SER A 145 5.65 -3.10 12.87
CA SER A 145 5.08 -3.21 11.52
C SER A 145 3.60 -3.59 11.61
N SER A 146 2.78 -2.86 10.89
CA SER A 146 1.33 -3.04 10.90
C SER A 146 0.81 -3.45 9.52
N PHE A 147 -0.17 -4.36 9.53
CA PHE A 147 -0.90 -4.81 8.36
C PHE A 147 -2.36 -4.39 8.48
N ILE A 148 -2.89 -3.71 7.49
CA ILE A 148 -4.25 -3.15 7.54
C ILE A 148 -4.99 -3.57 6.29
N VAL A 149 -6.22 -4.05 6.43
CA VAL A 149 -7.13 -4.32 5.31
C VAL A 149 -8.20 -3.23 5.25
N TYR A 150 -8.34 -2.63 4.08
CA TYR A 150 -9.37 -1.65 3.79
C TYR A 150 -10.36 -2.22 2.77
N ASN A 151 -11.50 -2.68 3.24
CA ASN A 151 -12.53 -3.27 2.39
C ASN A 151 -13.26 -2.20 1.58
N THR A 152 -13.32 -2.37 0.25
CA THR A 152 -13.98 -1.46 -0.68
C THR A 152 -14.85 -2.22 -1.68
N GLU A 153 -15.68 -1.48 -2.40
CA GLU A 153 -16.42 -2.05 -3.53
C GLU A 153 -15.51 -2.15 -4.76
N SER A 154 -15.77 -3.13 -5.60
CA SER A 154 -15.09 -3.25 -6.90
C SER A 154 -15.48 -2.08 -7.82
N GLY A 155 -14.54 -1.65 -8.63
CA GLY A 155 -14.74 -0.59 -9.62
C GLY A 155 -13.49 0.22 -9.87
N ASN A 156 -13.47 0.94 -10.99
CA ASN A 156 -12.37 1.79 -11.38
C ASN A 156 -12.83 3.24 -11.49
N SER A 157 -12.03 4.16 -10.99
CA SER A 157 -12.19 5.59 -11.20
C SER A 157 -11.87 5.99 -12.65
N LYS A 158 -12.07 7.26 -12.96
CA LYS A 158 -11.64 7.88 -14.22
C LYS A 158 -10.27 8.56 -14.10
N ALA A 159 -9.51 8.24 -13.05
CA ALA A 159 -8.18 8.81 -12.83
C ALA A 159 -7.30 8.68 -14.07
N PRO A 160 -6.66 9.76 -14.54
CA PRO A 160 -5.86 9.78 -15.75
C PRO A 160 -4.63 8.88 -15.62
N ILE A 161 -3.98 8.59 -16.74
CA ILE A 161 -2.65 7.97 -16.72
C ILE A 161 -1.66 8.99 -16.15
N ILE A 162 -0.76 8.51 -15.30
CA ILE A 162 0.33 9.32 -14.74
C ILE A 162 1.19 9.84 -15.90
N ASP A 163 1.43 11.14 -15.95
CA ASP A 163 2.20 11.79 -17.00
C ASP A 163 3.71 11.88 -16.71
N LEU A 164 4.16 11.31 -15.58
CA LEU A 164 5.57 11.20 -15.22
C LEU A 164 6.21 9.98 -15.90
N THR A 165 7.42 10.15 -16.39
CA THR A 165 8.22 9.03 -16.85
C THR A 165 8.75 8.19 -15.67
N PRO A 166 9.11 6.90 -15.87
CA PRO A 166 9.71 6.07 -14.82
C PRO A 166 10.98 6.68 -14.20
N ILE A 167 11.74 7.41 -15.00
CA ILE A 167 12.97 8.09 -14.55
C ILE A 167 12.63 9.25 -13.63
N GLU A 168 11.59 10.03 -13.95
CA GLU A 168 11.13 11.15 -13.12
C GLU A 168 10.56 10.65 -11.80
N ILE A 169 9.70 9.63 -11.82
CA ILE A 169 9.18 9.00 -10.59
C ILE A 169 10.33 8.58 -9.68
N LYS A 170 11.28 7.82 -10.22
CA LYS A 170 12.45 7.37 -9.46
C LYS A 170 13.26 8.55 -8.90
N LYS A 171 13.55 9.56 -9.73
CA LYS A 171 14.39 10.70 -9.33
C LYS A 171 13.75 11.49 -8.19
N ARG A 172 12.48 11.86 -8.33
CA ARG A 172 11.70 12.58 -7.31
C ARG A 172 11.70 11.83 -5.98
N PHE A 173 11.41 10.53 -6.04
CA PHE A 173 11.35 9.69 -4.84
C PHE A 173 12.72 9.52 -4.17
N MET A 174 13.79 9.30 -4.95
CA MET A 174 15.16 9.21 -4.41
C MET A 174 15.61 10.53 -3.76
N GLU A 175 15.20 11.67 -4.30
CA GLU A 175 15.45 12.99 -3.68
C GLU A 175 14.67 13.14 -2.35
N ALA A 176 13.45 12.65 -2.27
CA ALA A 176 12.65 12.64 -1.04
C ALA A 176 13.25 11.72 0.03
N ILE A 177 13.69 10.51 -0.35
CA ILE A 177 14.38 9.57 0.56
C ILE A 177 15.64 10.19 1.17
N SER A 178 16.35 11.04 0.43
CA SER A 178 17.65 11.57 0.83
C SER A 178 17.57 12.73 1.83
N LYS A 179 16.38 13.27 2.06
CA LYS A 179 16.11 14.35 3.04
C LYS A 179 15.90 13.76 4.42
#